data_930c594c850e3e7e90594cf563edb273
#
_entry.id   930c594c850e3e7e90594cf563edb273
#
_cell.length_a   1.000
_cell.length_b   1.000
_cell.length_c   1.000
_cell.angle_alpha   90.00
_cell.angle_beta   90.00
_cell.angle_gamma   90.00
#
_symmetry.space_group_name_H-M   'P 1'
#
loop_
_entity.id
_entity.type
_entity.pdbx_description
1 polymer ?
#
loop_
_entity_poly.entity_id
_entity_poly.type
_entity_poly.pdbx_seq_one_letter_code
_entity_poly.pdbx_strand_id
1 'polypeptide(L)'
;MTHTEMPADKTCADKNDNIAEKKLKSILHEYPFAADFFEQNTLDISGYEDKTLKTFLEDLKEEASEDKAMDTDRILDDLTSYIRQMIDFLGIKKENIVKSLTILAGHNKSKEKETFGKITILPSQVVAIVGPTGSGKSRLLADIEWAAWGDTPTGRSIMINGEKPDFKWRYSANKKLVAQLSQNMNFVIDLSAGEFIRMHAASRMVENPEKVAEKILLEANKLAGESFLAETPVTSLSGGQSRALMIADTAVL
;
A
#
# COMPACT_ATOMS: atom_id res chain seq x y z
N MET A 1 -14.24 -41.27 23.93
CA MET A 1 -12.97 -40.54 23.95
C MET A 1 -12.25 -40.86 22.66
N THR A 2 -12.46 -40.07 21.66
CA THR A 2 -11.74 -40.15 20.37
C THR A 2 -11.30 -38.73 20.03
N HIS A 3 -10.02 -38.50 20.23
CA HIS A 3 -9.35 -37.26 19.80
C HIS A 3 -9.35 -37.23 18.27
N THR A 4 -10.11 -36.33 17.70
CA THR A 4 -10.00 -35.98 16.29
C THR A 4 -8.93 -34.88 16.18
N GLU A 5 -7.75 -35.26 15.70
CA GLU A 5 -6.71 -34.32 15.30
C GLU A 5 -7.22 -33.47 14.12
N MET A 6 -7.25 -32.18 14.29
CA MET A 6 -7.46 -31.24 13.19
C MET A 6 -6.22 -31.28 12.27
N PRO A 7 -6.40 -31.35 10.95
CA PRO A 7 -5.27 -31.27 10.04
C PRO A 7 -4.64 -29.88 10.10
N ALA A 8 -3.33 -29.84 10.27
CA ALA A 8 -2.53 -28.62 10.17
C ALA A 8 -2.80 -27.95 8.82
N ASP A 9 -3.22 -26.72 8.92
CA ASP A 9 -3.40 -25.80 7.81
C ASP A 9 -2.09 -25.68 7.03
N LYS A 10 -2.08 -26.25 5.83
CA LYS A 10 -1.01 -26.04 4.86
C LYS A 10 -1.19 -24.63 4.33
N THR A 11 -0.62 -23.68 5.04
CA THR A 11 -0.37 -22.33 4.56
C THR A 11 0.11 -22.37 3.11
N CYS A 12 -0.60 -21.63 2.28
CA CYS A 12 -0.23 -21.27 0.94
C CYS A 12 1.28 -21.00 0.87
N ALA A 13 2.01 -21.94 0.28
CA ALA A 13 3.41 -21.75 -0.03
C ALA A 13 3.47 -20.60 -1.04
N ASP A 14 3.89 -19.43 -0.57
CA ASP A 14 4.29 -18.32 -1.40
C ASP A 14 5.11 -18.88 -2.55
N LYS A 15 4.75 -18.48 -3.77
CA LYS A 15 5.61 -18.63 -4.93
C LYS A 15 6.91 -17.90 -4.56
N ASN A 16 7.90 -18.65 -4.14
CA ASN A 16 9.26 -18.20 -3.94
C ASN A 16 9.71 -17.62 -5.29
N ASP A 17 9.59 -16.31 -5.47
CA ASP A 17 10.41 -15.60 -6.43
C ASP A 17 11.84 -15.93 -6.02
N ASN A 18 12.49 -16.83 -6.76
CA ASN A 18 13.83 -17.28 -6.42
C ASN A 18 14.80 -16.11 -6.56
N ILE A 19 15.01 -15.40 -5.44
CA ILE A 19 15.82 -14.18 -5.40
C ILE A 19 17.24 -14.44 -5.87
N ALA A 20 17.72 -15.70 -5.74
CA ALA A 20 19.02 -16.13 -6.19
C ALA A 20 19.20 -16.01 -7.71
N GLU A 21 18.15 -16.19 -8.49
CA GLU A 21 18.16 -16.11 -9.94
C GLU A 21 17.91 -14.68 -10.47
N LYS A 22 17.61 -13.72 -9.60
CA LYS A 22 17.45 -12.33 -10.00
C LYS A 22 18.81 -11.64 -10.18
N LYS A 23 18.89 -10.75 -11.16
CA LYS A 23 20.06 -9.87 -11.34
C LYS A 23 20.15 -8.89 -10.17
N LEU A 24 21.38 -8.58 -9.73
CA LEU A 24 21.61 -7.64 -8.63
C LEU A 24 20.94 -6.29 -8.85
N LYS A 25 21.04 -5.72 -10.06
CA LYS A 25 20.36 -4.47 -10.39
C LYS A 25 18.84 -4.55 -10.26
N SER A 26 18.25 -5.72 -10.55
CA SER A 26 16.81 -5.93 -10.41
C SER A 26 16.40 -6.04 -8.95
N ILE A 27 17.26 -6.67 -8.12
CA ILE A 27 17.05 -6.74 -6.66
C ILE A 27 17.12 -5.34 -6.05
N LEU A 28 18.12 -4.54 -6.40
CA LEU A 28 18.27 -3.18 -5.90
C LEU A 28 17.19 -2.24 -6.40
N HIS A 29 16.70 -2.43 -7.63
CA HIS A 29 15.58 -1.67 -8.15
C HIS A 29 14.27 -2.03 -7.44
N GLU A 30 14.03 -3.31 -7.17
CA GLU A 30 12.81 -3.78 -6.49
C GLU A 30 12.86 -3.53 -4.97
N TYR A 31 14.06 -3.62 -4.38
CA TYR A 31 14.33 -3.45 -2.95
C TYR A 31 15.54 -2.52 -2.74
N PRO A 32 15.39 -1.20 -2.87
CA PRO A 32 16.52 -0.25 -2.73
C PRO A 32 17.27 -0.39 -1.41
N PHE A 33 16.57 -0.73 -0.34
CA PHE A 33 17.16 -0.98 0.99
C PHE A 33 18.07 -2.22 1.05
N ALA A 34 18.05 -3.09 0.04
CA ALA A 34 18.97 -4.21 -0.02
C ALA A 34 20.44 -3.76 -0.20
N ALA A 35 20.68 -2.53 -0.68
CA ALA A 35 22.01 -1.94 -0.74
C ALA A 35 22.67 -1.88 0.65
N ASP A 36 21.90 -1.53 1.69
CA ASP A 36 22.38 -1.46 3.07
C ASP A 36 22.84 -2.83 3.59
N PHE A 37 22.15 -3.90 3.17
CA PHE A 37 22.56 -5.26 3.52
C PHE A 37 23.92 -5.63 2.93
N PHE A 38 24.15 -5.33 1.66
CA PHE A 38 25.43 -5.59 0.99
C PHE A 38 26.57 -4.79 1.64
N GLU A 39 26.34 -3.52 1.94
CA GLU A 39 27.30 -2.65 2.61
C GLU A 39 27.64 -3.16 4.03
N GLN A 40 26.64 -3.47 4.85
CA GLN A 40 26.83 -3.97 6.23
C GLN A 40 27.57 -5.31 6.27
N ASN A 41 27.40 -6.15 5.26
CA ASN A 41 28.10 -7.44 5.15
C ASN A 41 29.42 -7.35 4.35
N THR A 42 29.86 -6.15 4.00
CA THR A 42 31.12 -5.90 3.27
C THR A 42 31.16 -6.64 1.92
N LEU A 43 30.01 -6.73 1.26
CA LEU A 43 29.85 -7.38 -0.04
C LEU A 43 29.87 -6.30 -1.13
N ASP A 44 31.00 -6.17 -1.84
CA ASP A 44 31.10 -5.21 -2.95
C ASP A 44 30.42 -5.77 -4.20
N ILE A 45 29.34 -5.12 -4.59
CA ILE A 45 28.54 -5.50 -5.76
C ILE A 45 28.94 -4.75 -7.03
N SER A 46 29.94 -3.87 -6.95
CA SER A 46 30.39 -3.06 -8.08
C SER A 46 30.90 -3.94 -9.23
N GLY A 47 30.35 -3.73 -10.43
CA GLY A 47 30.66 -4.54 -11.60
C GLY A 47 29.89 -5.86 -11.72
N TYR A 48 29.03 -6.18 -10.75
CA TYR A 48 28.20 -7.38 -10.75
C TYR A 48 26.71 -7.07 -11.01
N GLU A 49 26.34 -5.84 -11.33
CA GLU A 49 24.96 -5.37 -11.42
C GLU A 49 24.12 -6.20 -12.41
N ASP A 50 24.73 -6.67 -13.48
CA ASP A 50 24.09 -7.47 -14.52
C ASP A 50 24.13 -8.98 -14.27
N LYS A 51 24.89 -9.45 -13.27
CA LYS A 51 24.93 -10.86 -12.86
C LYS A 51 23.79 -11.21 -11.91
N THR A 52 23.43 -12.50 -11.85
CA THR A 52 22.48 -12.98 -10.84
C THR A 52 23.13 -13.00 -9.45
N LEU A 53 22.30 -12.89 -8.42
CA LEU A 53 22.77 -12.99 -7.03
C LEU A 53 23.53 -14.30 -6.80
N LYS A 54 23.05 -15.41 -7.35
CA LYS A 54 23.70 -16.70 -7.26
C LYS A 54 25.10 -16.69 -7.87
N THR A 55 25.24 -16.20 -9.11
CA THR A 55 26.55 -16.10 -9.78
C THR A 55 27.52 -15.20 -9.01
N PHE A 56 27.01 -14.07 -8.49
CA PHE A 56 27.82 -13.18 -7.66
C PHE A 56 28.36 -13.89 -6.40
N LEU A 57 27.53 -14.64 -5.69
CA LEU A 57 27.95 -15.37 -4.50
C LEU A 57 28.89 -16.53 -4.83
N GLU A 58 28.73 -17.19 -5.98
CA GLU A 58 29.64 -18.22 -6.48
C GLU A 58 31.03 -17.64 -6.82
N ASP A 59 31.05 -16.49 -7.53
CA ASP A 59 32.30 -15.78 -7.84
C ASP A 59 33.06 -15.36 -6.56
N LEU A 60 32.33 -14.79 -5.58
CA LEU A 60 32.92 -14.43 -4.29
C LEU A 60 33.49 -15.63 -3.52
N LYS A 61 32.83 -16.77 -3.63
CA LYS A 61 33.30 -18.00 -3.01
C LYS A 61 34.58 -18.51 -3.65
N GLU A 62 34.72 -18.35 -4.97
CA GLU A 62 35.95 -18.73 -5.71
C GLU A 62 37.12 -17.78 -5.41
N GLU A 63 36.83 -16.49 -5.19
CA GLU A 63 37.85 -15.48 -4.84
C GLU A 63 38.28 -15.54 -3.37
N ALA A 64 37.45 -16.12 -2.50
CA ALA A 64 37.78 -16.27 -1.09
C ALA A 64 38.90 -17.33 -0.93
N SER A 65 40.02 -16.94 -0.31
CA SER A 65 41.09 -17.87 0.06
C SER A 65 40.57 -18.95 1.01
N GLU A 66 41.20 -20.16 0.98
CA GLU A 66 40.82 -21.34 1.78
C GLU A 66 40.68 -21.09 3.29
N ASP A 67 41.28 -20.01 3.81
CA ASP A 67 41.15 -19.57 5.21
C ASP A 67 39.87 -18.79 5.56
N LYS A 68 39.07 -18.39 4.56
CA LYS A 68 37.79 -17.70 4.74
C LYS A 68 36.68 -18.41 3.96
N ALA A 69 36.24 -19.56 4.46
CA ALA A 69 35.06 -20.24 3.91
C ALA A 69 33.82 -19.33 4.00
N MET A 70 33.44 -18.74 2.87
CA MET A 70 32.20 -17.94 2.80
C MET A 70 31.00 -18.88 2.64
N ASP A 71 30.06 -18.81 3.59
CA ASP A 71 28.81 -19.56 3.54
C ASP A 71 27.80 -18.81 2.69
N THR A 72 27.79 -19.09 1.39
CA THR A 72 26.94 -18.45 0.40
C THR A 72 25.45 -18.74 0.63
N ASP A 73 25.11 -19.92 1.14
CA ASP A 73 23.73 -20.30 1.42
C ASP A 73 23.20 -19.49 2.59
N ARG A 74 24.02 -19.29 3.61
CA ARG A 74 23.70 -18.44 4.75
C ARG A 74 23.48 -16.98 4.34
N ILE A 75 24.34 -16.43 3.49
CA ILE A 75 24.19 -15.05 3.00
C ILE A 75 22.88 -14.89 2.23
N LEU A 76 22.50 -15.88 1.41
CA LEU A 76 21.24 -15.88 0.68
C LEU A 76 20.02 -15.91 1.62
N ASP A 77 20.08 -16.75 2.66
CA ASP A 77 19.02 -16.85 3.67
C ASP A 77 18.92 -15.56 4.50
N ASP A 78 20.04 -14.99 4.90
CA ASP A 78 20.12 -13.75 5.66
C ASP A 78 19.58 -12.56 4.83
N LEU A 79 19.94 -12.45 3.55
CA LEU A 79 19.40 -11.43 2.64
C LEU A 79 17.89 -11.61 2.45
N THR A 80 17.44 -12.83 2.24
CA THR A 80 16.01 -13.13 2.07
C THR A 80 15.22 -12.76 3.32
N SER A 81 15.75 -13.07 4.49
CA SER A 81 15.18 -12.74 5.79
C SER A 81 15.16 -11.23 6.02
N TYR A 82 16.25 -10.54 5.70
CA TYR A 82 16.37 -9.09 5.77
C TYR A 82 15.33 -8.40 4.88
N ILE A 83 15.21 -8.82 3.62
CA ILE A 83 14.21 -8.28 2.69
C ILE A 83 12.80 -8.50 3.23
N ARG A 84 12.47 -9.68 3.76
CA ARG A 84 11.16 -9.93 4.37
C ARG A 84 10.88 -9.02 5.56
N GLN A 85 11.85 -8.88 6.46
CA GLN A 85 11.71 -8.01 7.64
C GLN A 85 11.51 -6.56 7.22
N MET A 86 12.27 -6.09 6.23
CA MET A 86 12.14 -4.72 5.72
C MET A 86 10.81 -4.50 4.98
N ILE A 87 10.34 -5.45 4.19
CA ILE A 87 9.01 -5.41 3.56
C ILE A 87 7.92 -5.31 4.63
N ASP A 88 8.01 -6.11 5.70
CA ASP A 88 7.06 -6.08 6.80
C ASP A 88 7.14 -4.78 7.60
N PHE A 89 8.35 -4.31 7.88
CA PHE A 89 8.60 -3.07 8.60
C PHE A 89 8.11 -1.84 7.82
N LEU A 90 8.46 -1.75 6.54
CA LEU A 90 8.05 -0.66 5.65
C LEU A 90 6.59 -0.79 5.19
N GLY A 91 5.97 -1.96 5.42
CA GLY A 91 4.61 -2.24 4.96
C GLY A 91 4.49 -2.38 3.44
N ILE A 92 5.59 -2.64 2.75
CA ILE A 92 5.62 -2.89 1.31
C ILE A 92 5.03 -4.27 1.06
N LYS A 93 3.73 -4.35 0.75
CA LYS A 93 3.14 -5.60 0.26
C LYS A 93 3.16 -5.58 -1.26
N LYS A 94 3.76 -6.59 -1.88
CA LYS A 94 3.47 -6.92 -3.27
C LYS A 94 1.96 -7.15 -3.39
N GLU A 95 1.33 -6.28 -4.20
CA GLU A 95 -0.05 -6.42 -4.65
C GLU A 95 -1.14 -6.60 -3.58
N ASN A 96 -1.44 -5.54 -2.84
CA ASN A 96 -2.77 -5.39 -2.24
C ASN A 96 -3.80 -5.00 -3.33
N ILE A 97 -3.90 -5.81 -4.38
CA ILE A 97 -4.96 -5.62 -5.37
C ILE A 97 -6.28 -5.94 -4.67
N VAL A 98 -7.06 -4.90 -4.42
CA VAL A 98 -8.41 -5.08 -3.92
C VAL A 98 -9.27 -5.65 -5.05
N LYS A 99 -9.65 -6.92 -4.92
CA LYS A 99 -10.52 -7.64 -5.87
C LYS A 99 -11.99 -7.50 -5.52
N SER A 100 -12.30 -7.26 -4.26
CA SER A 100 -13.66 -7.00 -3.79
C SER A 100 -13.67 -6.34 -2.43
N LEU A 101 -14.65 -5.47 -2.22
CA LEU A 101 -15.02 -4.94 -0.92
C LEU A 101 -16.43 -5.41 -0.61
N THR A 102 -16.62 -6.12 0.50
CA THR A 102 -17.93 -6.65 0.90
C THR A 102 -18.36 -6.02 2.22
N ILE A 103 -19.57 -5.49 2.24
CA ILE A 103 -20.20 -4.89 3.41
C ILE A 103 -21.24 -5.89 3.93
N LEU A 104 -21.09 -6.32 5.17
CA LEU A 104 -22.06 -7.15 5.88
C LEU A 104 -22.96 -6.25 6.74
N ALA A 105 -24.24 -6.59 6.76
CA ALA A 105 -25.25 -5.84 7.49
C ALA A 105 -24.99 -5.79 9.00
N GLY A 106 -25.26 -4.66 9.58
CA GLY A 106 -25.23 -4.41 11.01
C GLY A 106 -26.61 -4.00 11.54
N HIS A 107 -26.64 -2.90 12.26
CA HIS A 107 -27.85 -2.36 12.90
C HIS A 107 -28.03 -0.88 12.58
N ASN A 108 -29.29 -0.45 12.47
CA ASN A 108 -29.65 0.95 12.35
C ASN A 108 -29.56 1.69 13.70
N LYS A 109 -29.92 2.98 13.72
CA LYS A 109 -29.92 3.79 14.95
C LYS A 109 -30.85 3.26 16.03
N SER A 110 -31.92 2.58 15.66
CA SER A 110 -32.89 1.97 16.56
C SER A 110 -32.46 0.59 17.03
N LYS A 111 -31.24 0.15 16.72
CA LYS A 111 -30.69 -1.19 16.99
C LYS A 111 -31.42 -2.33 16.28
N GLU A 112 -32.23 -2.01 15.28
CA GLU A 112 -32.87 -3.02 14.44
C GLU A 112 -31.85 -3.49 13.39
N LYS A 113 -31.89 -4.77 13.06
CA LYS A 113 -31.01 -5.35 12.05
C LYS A 113 -31.30 -4.75 10.67
N GLU A 114 -30.27 -4.40 9.95
CA GLU A 114 -30.41 -3.94 8.57
C GLU A 114 -30.91 -5.05 7.67
N THR A 115 -31.75 -4.69 6.68
CA THR A 115 -32.49 -5.65 5.86
C THR A 115 -31.70 -6.20 4.67
N PHE A 116 -30.55 -5.57 4.31
CA PHE A 116 -29.70 -6.12 3.27
C PHE A 116 -28.80 -7.24 3.83
N GLY A 117 -28.54 -8.30 3.05
CA GLY A 117 -27.67 -9.40 3.48
C GLY A 117 -26.19 -9.03 3.40
N LYS A 118 -25.72 -8.78 2.19
CA LYS A 118 -24.38 -8.30 1.89
C LYS A 118 -24.38 -7.43 0.64
N ILE A 119 -23.49 -6.47 0.57
CA ILE A 119 -23.23 -5.66 -0.62
C ILE A 119 -21.76 -5.89 -1.00
N THR A 120 -21.52 -6.32 -2.23
CA THR A 120 -20.15 -6.52 -2.74
C THR A 120 -19.87 -5.50 -3.84
N ILE A 121 -18.76 -4.80 -3.72
CA ILE A 121 -18.27 -3.81 -4.67
C ILE A 121 -17.01 -4.38 -5.31
N LEU A 122 -16.96 -4.37 -6.64
CA LEU A 122 -15.84 -4.86 -7.43
C LEU A 122 -14.98 -3.69 -7.94
N PRO A 123 -13.73 -3.93 -8.36
CA PRO A 123 -12.88 -2.91 -8.96
C PRO A 123 -13.58 -2.20 -10.12
N SER A 124 -13.25 -0.93 -10.32
CA SER A 124 -13.81 -0.06 -11.37
C SER A 124 -15.31 0.23 -11.26
N GLN A 125 -15.98 -0.22 -10.21
CA GLN A 125 -17.37 0.16 -9.94
C GLN A 125 -17.45 1.52 -9.24
N VAL A 126 -18.37 2.36 -9.69
CA VAL A 126 -18.76 3.60 -9.02
C VAL A 126 -20.09 3.35 -8.31
N VAL A 127 -20.12 3.52 -6.99
CA VAL A 127 -21.29 3.27 -6.16
C VAL A 127 -21.80 4.58 -5.57
N ALA A 128 -23.05 4.94 -5.87
CA ALA A 128 -23.70 6.08 -5.28
C ALA A 128 -24.53 5.68 -4.06
N ILE A 129 -24.25 6.30 -2.90
CA ILE A 129 -25.01 6.11 -1.67
C ILE A 129 -26.00 7.27 -1.52
N VAL A 130 -27.28 6.99 -1.72
CA VAL A 130 -28.36 7.97 -1.69
C VAL A 130 -29.29 7.74 -0.50
N GLY A 131 -29.96 8.79 -0.05
CA GLY A 131 -30.93 8.72 1.03
C GLY A 131 -31.09 10.07 1.75
N PRO A 132 -32.12 10.23 2.59
CA PRO A 132 -32.37 11.46 3.32
C PRO A 132 -31.28 11.80 4.33
N THR A 133 -31.26 13.03 4.81
CA THR A 133 -30.40 13.46 5.90
C THR A 133 -30.65 12.60 7.14
N GLY A 134 -29.56 12.14 7.78
CA GLY A 134 -29.68 11.29 8.98
C GLY A 134 -29.88 9.79 8.70
N SER A 135 -29.99 9.35 7.45
CA SER A 135 -30.15 7.91 7.10
C SER A 135 -28.90 7.04 7.34
N GLY A 136 -27.78 7.61 7.79
CA GLY A 136 -26.58 6.83 8.13
C GLY A 136 -25.54 6.74 7.02
N LYS A 137 -25.67 7.47 5.90
CA LYS A 137 -24.69 7.44 4.77
C LYS A 137 -23.24 7.66 5.23
N SER A 138 -23.01 8.75 5.97
CA SER A 138 -21.67 9.06 6.48
C SER A 138 -21.15 8.01 7.46
N ARG A 139 -22.04 7.35 8.19
CA ARG A 139 -21.65 6.26 9.08
C ARG A 139 -21.24 5.02 8.29
N LEU A 140 -21.92 4.71 7.21
CA LEU A 140 -21.51 3.61 6.32
C LEU A 140 -20.14 3.88 5.69
N LEU A 141 -19.88 5.11 5.22
CA LEU A 141 -18.55 5.47 4.70
C LEU A 141 -17.47 5.37 5.79
N ALA A 142 -17.78 5.80 7.01
CA ALA A 142 -16.84 5.65 8.13
C ALA A 142 -16.57 4.19 8.49
N ASP A 143 -17.57 3.30 8.43
CA ASP A 143 -17.39 1.87 8.64
C ASP A 143 -16.48 1.26 7.57
N ILE A 144 -16.61 1.70 6.31
CA ILE A 144 -15.74 1.27 5.20
C ILE A 144 -14.32 1.79 5.41
N GLU A 145 -14.15 3.09 5.68
CA GLU A 145 -12.84 3.70 5.93
C GLU A 145 -12.11 3.03 7.09
N TRP A 146 -12.84 2.73 8.14
CA TRP A 146 -12.31 2.10 9.35
C TRP A 146 -12.10 0.60 9.18
N ALA A 147 -12.51 0.01 8.06
CA ALA A 147 -12.54 -1.44 7.85
C ALA A 147 -13.18 -2.15 9.05
N ALA A 148 -14.40 -1.71 9.41
CA ALA A 148 -15.12 -2.17 10.59
C ALA A 148 -15.27 -3.69 10.61
N TRP A 149 -15.22 -4.30 11.79
CA TRP A 149 -15.43 -5.73 11.98
C TRP A 149 -16.34 -6.00 13.19
N GLY A 150 -17.57 -5.50 13.12
CA GLY A 150 -18.55 -5.64 14.20
C GLY A 150 -18.27 -4.76 15.43
N ASP A 151 -17.23 -3.96 15.40
CA ASP A 151 -16.65 -3.19 16.50
C ASP A 151 -16.97 -1.68 16.43
N THR A 152 -17.85 -1.29 15.53
CA THR A 152 -18.41 0.05 15.44
C THR A 152 -19.83 0.07 15.99
N PRO A 153 -20.39 1.26 16.29
CA PRO A 153 -21.76 1.36 16.81
C PRO A 153 -22.84 0.75 15.91
N THR A 154 -22.54 0.56 14.63
CA THR A 154 -23.45 -0.08 13.67
C THR A 154 -23.35 -1.61 13.69
N GLY A 155 -22.26 -2.18 14.22
CA GLY A 155 -22.01 -3.62 14.16
C GLY A 155 -21.78 -4.16 12.75
N ARG A 156 -21.60 -3.28 11.73
CA ARG A 156 -21.27 -3.73 10.37
C ARG A 156 -19.88 -4.35 10.32
N SER A 157 -19.69 -5.24 9.34
CA SER A 157 -18.38 -5.82 9.06
C SER A 157 -18.00 -5.59 7.60
N ILE A 158 -16.75 -5.22 7.38
CA ILE A 158 -16.18 -4.99 6.05
C ILE A 158 -15.20 -6.13 5.77
N MET A 159 -15.31 -6.74 4.61
CA MET A 159 -14.38 -7.75 4.13
C MET A 159 -13.66 -7.22 2.90
N ILE A 160 -12.36 -7.48 2.82
CA ILE A 160 -11.53 -7.18 1.65
C ILE A 160 -11.11 -8.53 1.05
N ASN A 161 -11.36 -8.71 -0.24
CA ASN A 161 -11.10 -9.97 -0.95
C ASN A 161 -11.74 -11.21 -0.30
N GLY A 162 -12.87 -11.02 0.39
CA GLY A 162 -13.54 -12.10 1.10
C GLY A 162 -12.99 -12.41 2.50
N GLU A 163 -11.96 -11.69 2.94
CA GLU A 163 -11.29 -11.90 4.21
C GLU A 163 -11.51 -10.74 5.18
N LYS A 164 -11.36 -11.02 6.48
CA LYS A 164 -11.32 -9.99 7.52
C LYS A 164 -10.08 -9.13 7.34
N PRO A 165 -10.23 -7.78 7.33
CA PRO A 165 -9.09 -6.88 7.28
C PRO A 165 -8.17 -7.05 8.51
N ASP A 166 -6.85 -6.97 8.31
CA ASP A 166 -5.91 -6.92 9.42
C ASP A 166 -6.15 -5.63 10.24
N PHE A 167 -6.27 -5.79 11.56
CA PHE A 167 -6.49 -4.69 12.49
C PHE A 167 -5.39 -3.61 12.41
N LYS A 168 -4.17 -3.99 12.06
CA LYS A 168 -3.04 -3.06 11.87
C LYS A 168 -3.29 -2.04 10.75
N TRP A 169 -4.15 -2.32 9.80
CA TRP A 169 -4.47 -1.38 8.70
C TRP A 169 -5.16 -0.11 9.16
N ARG A 170 -5.87 -0.15 10.27
CA ARG A 170 -6.57 0.99 10.84
C ARG A 170 -5.63 2.08 11.38
N TYR A 171 -4.48 1.67 11.88
CA TYR A 171 -3.57 2.54 12.62
C TYR A 171 -2.32 2.91 11.84
N SER A 172 -2.07 2.32 10.70
CA SER A 172 -0.91 2.62 9.87
C SER A 172 -1.31 3.50 8.68
N ALA A 173 -0.77 4.71 8.60
CA ALA A 173 -1.00 5.61 7.46
C ALA A 173 -0.60 4.97 6.13
N ASN A 174 0.47 4.16 6.12
CA ASN A 174 1.00 3.50 4.93
C ASN A 174 0.23 2.21 4.56
N LYS A 175 -0.61 1.69 5.46
CA LYS A 175 -1.36 0.45 5.26
C LYS A 175 -2.86 0.68 5.09
N LYS A 176 -3.30 1.93 5.09
CA LYS A 176 -4.72 2.27 4.84
C LYS A 176 -5.13 1.81 3.45
N LEU A 177 -6.17 0.98 3.39
CA LEU A 177 -6.72 0.45 2.13
C LEU A 177 -7.76 1.38 1.49
N VAL A 178 -8.29 2.31 2.25
CA VAL A 178 -9.36 3.20 1.82
C VAL A 178 -8.88 4.63 1.97
N ALA A 179 -8.88 5.36 0.87
CA ALA A 179 -8.70 6.80 0.87
C ALA A 179 -10.07 7.47 0.99
N GLN A 180 -10.18 8.42 1.89
CA GLN A 180 -11.41 9.19 2.10
C GLN A 180 -11.16 10.66 1.87
N LEU A 181 -12.03 11.26 1.08
CA LEU A 181 -12.11 12.71 0.92
C LEU A 181 -13.34 13.22 1.69
N SER A 182 -13.11 14.08 2.67
CA SER A 182 -14.22 14.66 3.45
C SER A 182 -14.97 15.76 2.66
N GLN A 183 -16.18 16.08 3.09
CA GLN A 183 -16.97 17.10 2.44
C GLN A 183 -16.34 18.51 2.59
N ASN A 184 -15.73 18.79 3.73
CA ASN A 184 -15.13 20.07 4.07
C ASN A 184 -13.60 19.90 4.13
N MET A 185 -12.97 19.95 2.96
CA MET A 185 -11.50 19.89 2.87
C MET A 185 -10.99 21.24 2.40
N ASN A 186 -10.20 21.87 3.24
CA ASN A 186 -9.48 23.09 2.92
C ASN A 186 -8.00 22.86 3.20
N PHE A 187 -7.17 23.36 2.31
CA PHE A 187 -5.74 23.44 2.56
C PHE A 187 -5.45 24.49 3.62
N VAL A 188 -4.69 24.11 4.64
CA VAL A 188 -4.22 25.01 5.71
C VAL A 188 -2.69 25.16 5.70
N ILE A 189 -2.07 24.72 4.61
CA ILE A 189 -0.62 24.71 4.45
C ILE A 189 -0.21 25.75 3.40
N ASP A 190 0.90 26.43 3.66
CA ASP A 190 1.46 27.45 2.75
C ASP A 190 2.47 26.80 1.80
N LEU A 191 1.95 26.08 0.85
CA LEU A 191 2.71 25.41 -0.23
C LEU A 191 2.05 25.70 -1.57
N SER A 192 2.84 25.63 -2.65
CA SER A 192 2.27 25.51 -3.99
C SER A 192 1.70 24.12 -4.25
N ALA A 193 0.86 23.97 -5.25
CA ALA A 193 0.28 22.69 -5.64
C ALA A 193 1.35 21.64 -5.96
N GLY A 194 2.40 22.05 -6.68
CA GLY A 194 3.53 21.18 -7.00
C GLY A 194 4.33 20.74 -5.78
N GLU A 195 4.60 21.66 -4.82
CA GLU A 195 5.29 21.32 -3.57
C GLU A 195 4.47 20.37 -2.72
N PHE A 196 3.16 20.61 -2.60
CA PHE A 196 2.24 19.73 -1.88
C PHE A 196 2.29 18.30 -2.44
N ILE A 197 2.14 18.15 -3.76
CA ILE A 197 2.16 16.84 -4.41
C ILE A 197 3.50 16.14 -4.21
N ARG A 198 4.62 16.85 -4.43
CA ARG A 198 5.96 16.27 -4.25
C ARG A 198 6.20 15.83 -2.81
N MET A 199 5.81 16.64 -1.84
CA MET A 199 5.90 16.29 -0.42
C MET A 199 5.11 15.01 -0.11
N HIS A 200 3.89 14.89 -0.64
CA HIS A 200 3.08 13.70 -0.44
C HIS A 200 3.67 12.48 -1.14
N ALA A 201 4.11 12.60 -2.39
CA ALA A 201 4.79 11.53 -3.12
C ALA A 201 6.07 11.06 -2.39
N ALA A 202 6.88 11.99 -1.87
CA ALA A 202 8.04 11.66 -1.07
C ALA A 202 7.67 10.93 0.24
N SER A 203 6.59 11.35 0.91
CA SER A 203 6.09 10.68 2.13
C SER A 203 5.60 9.25 1.87
N ARG A 204 5.22 8.95 0.63
CA ARG A 204 4.83 7.62 0.15
C ARG A 204 6.01 6.82 -0.40
N MET A 205 7.23 7.37 -0.34
CA MET A 205 8.46 6.74 -0.83
C MET A 205 8.37 6.30 -2.31
N VAL A 206 7.76 7.14 -3.14
CA VAL A 206 7.63 6.88 -4.58
C VAL A 206 8.98 7.09 -5.26
N GLU A 207 9.40 6.17 -6.14
CA GLU A 207 10.71 6.19 -6.80
C GLU A 207 11.03 7.48 -7.57
N ASN A 208 10.02 8.11 -8.18
CA ASN A 208 10.19 9.32 -8.97
C ASN A 208 9.11 10.34 -8.63
N PRO A 209 9.26 11.08 -7.52
CA PRO A 209 8.26 12.04 -7.04
C PRO A 209 7.92 13.12 -8.08
N GLU A 210 8.89 13.58 -8.88
CA GLU A 210 8.67 14.63 -9.90
C GLU A 210 7.74 14.14 -11.01
N LYS A 211 8.01 12.96 -11.56
CA LYS A 211 7.17 12.37 -12.62
C LYS A 211 5.76 12.07 -12.13
N VAL A 212 5.65 11.64 -10.88
CA VAL A 212 4.34 11.38 -10.25
C VAL A 212 3.61 12.71 -10.01
N ALA A 213 4.31 13.75 -9.57
CA ALA A 213 3.73 15.08 -9.40
C ALA A 213 3.20 15.67 -10.71
N GLU A 214 3.95 15.54 -11.80
CA GLU A 214 3.48 15.95 -13.13
C GLU A 214 2.20 15.20 -13.54
N LYS A 215 2.16 13.88 -13.30
CA LYS A 215 0.98 13.07 -13.60
C LYS A 215 -0.23 13.51 -12.77
N ILE A 216 -0.06 13.72 -11.47
CA ILE A 216 -1.14 14.16 -10.57
C ILE A 216 -1.66 15.52 -11.02
N LEU A 217 -0.78 16.48 -11.32
CA LEU A 217 -1.18 17.81 -11.79
C LEU A 217 -1.97 17.74 -13.10
N LEU A 218 -1.51 16.89 -14.03
CA LEU A 218 -2.21 16.66 -15.30
C LEU A 218 -3.63 16.10 -15.07
N GLU A 219 -3.76 15.07 -14.23
CA GLU A 219 -5.06 14.45 -13.94
C GLU A 219 -5.98 15.41 -13.14
N ALA A 220 -5.42 16.16 -12.20
CA ALA A 220 -6.17 17.17 -11.47
C ALA A 220 -6.75 18.26 -12.42
N ASN A 221 -5.94 18.72 -13.37
CA ASN A 221 -6.37 19.71 -14.35
C ASN A 221 -7.41 19.18 -15.35
N LYS A 222 -7.41 17.86 -15.63
CA LYS A 222 -8.50 17.23 -16.41
C LYS A 222 -9.82 17.18 -15.65
N LEU A 223 -9.76 17.07 -14.33
CA LEU A 223 -10.96 17.03 -13.47
C LEU A 223 -11.46 18.43 -13.10
N ALA A 224 -10.57 19.41 -13.05
CA ALA A 224 -10.93 20.79 -12.71
C ALA A 224 -11.59 21.48 -13.90
N GLY A 225 -12.61 22.32 -13.63
CA GLY A 225 -13.22 23.15 -14.68
C GLY A 225 -12.28 24.25 -15.21
N GLU A 226 -11.36 24.69 -14.37
CA GLU A 226 -10.31 25.66 -14.71
C GLU A 226 -8.95 25.09 -14.29
N SER A 227 -7.97 25.15 -15.21
CA SER A 227 -6.63 24.67 -14.93
C SER A 227 -5.88 25.59 -13.97
N PHE A 228 -4.96 25.00 -13.20
CA PHE A 228 -4.05 25.71 -12.31
C PHE A 228 -2.62 25.20 -12.52
N LEU A 229 -1.65 26.03 -12.14
CA LEU A 229 -0.24 25.74 -12.32
C LEU A 229 0.36 25.06 -11.08
N ALA A 230 1.53 24.45 -11.26
CA ALA A 230 2.26 23.84 -10.15
C ALA A 230 2.67 24.88 -9.07
N GLU A 231 2.91 26.13 -9.49
CA GLU A 231 3.29 27.26 -8.63
C GLU A 231 2.08 27.89 -7.91
N THR A 232 0.85 27.52 -8.28
CA THR A 232 -0.36 28.09 -7.64
C THR A 232 -0.39 27.68 -6.18
N PRO A 233 -0.49 28.62 -5.21
CA PRO A 233 -0.65 28.30 -3.81
C PRO A 233 -1.90 27.46 -3.57
N VAL A 234 -1.81 26.37 -2.82
CA VAL A 234 -2.98 25.49 -2.58
C VAL A 234 -4.12 26.21 -1.86
N THR A 235 -3.82 27.22 -1.07
CA THR A 235 -4.80 28.05 -0.39
C THR A 235 -5.56 28.98 -1.31
N SER A 236 -5.05 29.24 -2.53
CA SER A 236 -5.67 30.07 -3.56
C SER A 236 -6.53 29.27 -4.54
N LEU A 237 -6.50 27.96 -4.47
CA LEU A 237 -7.30 27.09 -5.32
C LEU A 237 -8.79 27.25 -5.01
N SER A 238 -9.62 27.31 -6.04
CA SER A 238 -11.07 27.22 -5.88
C SER A 238 -11.50 25.90 -5.25
N GLY A 239 -12.69 25.83 -4.69
CA GLY A 239 -13.20 24.58 -4.11
C GLY A 239 -13.24 23.41 -5.10
N GLY A 240 -13.49 23.69 -6.39
CA GLY A 240 -13.44 22.70 -7.46
C GLY A 240 -12.01 22.21 -7.75
N GLN A 241 -11.08 23.15 -7.88
CA GLN A 241 -9.65 22.86 -8.11
C GLN A 241 -9.04 22.08 -6.93
N SER A 242 -9.33 22.49 -5.69
CA SER A 242 -8.88 21.78 -4.49
C SER A 242 -9.34 20.34 -4.46
N ARG A 243 -10.63 20.10 -4.78
CA ARG A 243 -11.16 18.73 -4.85
C ARG A 243 -10.56 17.92 -5.99
N ALA A 244 -10.39 18.51 -7.17
CA ALA A 244 -9.77 17.87 -8.31
C ALA A 244 -8.32 17.45 -7.98
N LEU A 245 -7.55 18.34 -7.35
CA LEU A 245 -6.19 18.05 -6.89
C LEU A 245 -6.18 16.87 -5.91
N MET A 246 -7.03 16.89 -4.90
CA MET A 246 -7.04 15.83 -3.88
C MET A 246 -7.54 14.50 -4.42
N ILE A 247 -8.51 14.50 -5.36
CA ILE A 247 -8.96 13.26 -6.02
C ILE A 247 -7.82 12.67 -6.85
N ALA A 248 -7.14 13.49 -7.66
CA ALA A 248 -6.03 13.03 -8.50
C ALA A 248 -4.86 12.51 -7.66
N ASP A 249 -4.50 13.25 -6.61
CA ASP A 249 -3.44 12.88 -5.67
C ASP A 249 -3.74 11.53 -4.99
N THR A 250 -4.95 11.38 -4.45
CA THR A 250 -5.39 10.15 -3.79
C THR A 250 -5.51 8.95 -4.75
N ALA A 251 -5.84 9.18 -6.01
CA ALA A 251 -5.99 8.12 -7.00
C ALA A 251 -4.66 7.63 -7.59
N VAL A 252 -3.61 8.45 -7.53
CA VAL A 252 -2.29 8.15 -8.11
C VAL A 252 -1.31 7.64 -7.04
N LEU A 253 -1.43 8.11 -5.80
CA LEU A 253 -0.63 7.74 -4.62
C LEU A 253 -1.35 6.79 -3.68
#